data_9dcfdffa6cb3135373e07fc1a7add59f
#
_entry.id   9dcfdffa6cb3135373e07fc1a7add59f
#
_cell.length_a   1.000
_cell.length_b   1.000
_cell.length_c   1.000
_cell.angle_alpha   90.00
_cell.angle_beta   90.00
_cell.angle_gamma   90.00
#
_symmetry.space_group_name_H-M   'P 1'
#
loop_
_entity.id
_entity.type
_entity.pdbx_description
1 polymer ?
#
loop_
_entity_poly.entity_id
_entity_poly.type
_entity_poly.pdbx_seq_one_letter_code
_entity_poly.pdbx_strand_id
1 'polypeptide(L)'
;MSLVTFSKANLPAVSSLATSLRTIQSEVGAAGVVILKMDKTGHWVFGADQTEVEDDSLWAINPFSFVHGFIAWGDGEVLGEKMASVSQPLPALDEAPPQAKKGWESQVGMSLKCISGDDKGMEARYTTTSVGGKRSVQTLAVALADQVEKDQNKPVAVVRLKKDHYAHKSYGKIYTPVFEIVEWISMDADATDVKVEAEAEQPKRRRRAT
;
A
#
# COMPACT_ATOMS: atom_id res chain seq x y z
N MET A 1 -35.30 32.36 -21.21
CA MET A 1 -35.31 32.16 -19.73
C MET A 1 -34.33 31.03 -19.42
N SER A 2 -33.34 31.33 -18.56
CA SER A 2 -32.40 30.27 -18.13
C SER A 2 -33.13 29.38 -17.16
N LEU A 3 -33.24 28.08 -17.47
CA LEU A 3 -33.93 27.09 -16.66
C LEU A 3 -33.19 26.69 -15.37
N VAL A 4 -31.93 27.06 -15.26
CA VAL A 4 -31.10 26.72 -14.08
C VAL A 4 -30.19 27.90 -13.76
N THR A 5 -30.48 28.58 -12.64
CA THR A 5 -29.65 29.68 -12.14
C THR A 5 -29.14 29.29 -10.75
N PHE A 6 -27.85 29.00 -10.62
CA PHE A 6 -27.21 28.76 -9.31
C PHE A 6 -26.59 30.05 -8.79
N SER A 7 -26.71 30.31 -7.49
CA SER A 7 -25.95 31.37 -6.83
C SER A 7 -24.47 31.00 -6.85
N LYS A 8 -23.64 31.90 -7.37
CA LYS A 8 -22.15 31.72 -7.40
C LYS A 8 -21.48 32.12 -6.10
N ALA A 9 -22.24 32.52 -5.07
CA ALA A 9 -21.68 32.83 -3.77
C ALA A 9 -21.12 31.56 -3.12
N ASN A 10 -19.84 31.59 -2.73
CA ASN A 10 -19.11 30.50 -2.08
C ASN A 10 -18.81 29.26 -2.96
N LEU A 11 -18.86 29.37 -4.29
CA LEU A 11 -18.38 28.31 -5.17
C LEU A 11 -16.86 28.45 -5.37
N PRO A 12 -16.12 27.31 -5.38
CA PRO A 12 -14.70 27.33 -5.69
C PRO A 12 -14.48 27.83 -7.12
N ALA A 13 -13.31 28.44 -7.38
CA ALA A 13 -12.94 28.85 -8.73
C ALA A 13 -12.99 27.64 -9.68
N VAL A 14 -13.41 27.85 -10.92
CA VAL A 14 -13.54 26.76 -11.92
C VAL A 14 -12.23 25.97 -12.09
N SER A 15 -11.09 26.62 -11.90
CA SER A 15 -9.77 25.98 -11.93
C SER A 15 -9.54 24.99 -10.80
N SER A 16 -10.15 25.19 -9.63
CA SER A 16 -10.05 24.26 -8.50
C SER A 16 -11.19 23.23 -8.48
N LEU A 17 -12.31 23.52 -9.17
CA LEU A 17 -13.47 22.64 -9.22
C LEU A 17 -13.13 21.28 -9.84
N ALA A 18 -12.37 21.26 -10.94
CA ALA A 18 -11.95 20.01 -11.57
C ALA A 18 -11.10 19.13 -10.63
N THR A 19 -10.21 19.76 -9.86
CA THR A 19 -9.39 19.06 -8.85
C THR A 19 -10.26 18.53 -7.72
N SER A 20 -11.18 19.36 -7.18
CA SER A 20 -12.11 18.95 -6.13
C SER A 20 -13.06 17.81 -6.55
N LEU A 21 -13.54 17.84 -7.80
CA LEU A 21 -14.39 16.76 -8.34
C LEU A 21 -13.60 15.46 -8.55
N ARG A 22 -12.31 15.56 -8.93
CA ARG A 22 -11.44 14.37 -9.02
C ARG A 22 -11.13 13.78 -7.65
N THR A 23 -11.10 14.61 -6.58
CA THR A 23 -10.98 14.10 -5.21
C THR A 23 -12.18 13.23 -4.84
N ILE A 24 -13.40 13.63 -5.20
CA ILE A 24 -14.60 12.80 -5.02
C ILE A 24 -14.47 11.49 -5.82
N GLN A 25 -13.95 11.55 -7.04
CA GLN A 25 -13.70 10.34 -7.84
C GLN A 25 -12.68 9.42 -7.16
N SER A 26 -11.64 9.96 -6.53
CA SER A 26 -10.67 9.18 -5.76
C SER A 26 -11.27 8.61 -4.46
N GLU A 27 -12.18 9.34 -3.82
CA GLU A 27 -12.90 8.87 -2.63
C GLU A 27 -13.95 7.80 -2.96
N VAL A 28 -14.70 7.97 -4.07
CA VAL A 28 -15.69 6.99 -4.56
C VAL A 28 -14.99 5.86 -5.33
N GLY A 29 -13.87 6.14 -5.97
CA GLY A 29 -13.03 5.17 -6.68
C GLY A 29 -12.32 4.16 -5.78
N ALA A 30 -12.42 4.30 -4.43
CA ALA A 30 -12.04 3.23 -3.50
C ALA A 30 -12.82 1.92 -3.74
N ALA A 31 -13.93 1.96 -4.48
CA ALA A 31 -14.66 0.76 -4.95
C ALA A 31 -13.88 -0.08 -5.98
N GLY A 32 -12.76 0.44 -6.52
CA GLY A 32 -11.87 -0.28 -7.44
C GLY A 32 -10.48 -0.59 -6.90
N VAL A 33 -10.15 -0.11 -5.69
CA VAL A 33 -8.84 -0.38 -5.08
C VAL A 33 -8.83 -1.75 -4.44
N VAL A 34 -7.99 -2.62 -4.97
CA VAL A 34 -7.82 -3.98 -4.47
C VAL A 34 -7.03 -3.96 -3.17
N ILE A 35 -7.50 -4.65 -2.14
CA ILE A 35 -6.76 -4.78 -0.89
C ILE A 35 -5.70 -5.88 -1.05
N LEU A 36 -4.44 -5.48 -0.88
CA LEU A 36 -3.30 -6.37 -0.83
C LEU A 36 -3.00 -6.73 0.62
N LYS A 37 -2.76 -7.98 0.91
CA LYS A 37 -2.41 -8.47 2.26
C LYS A 37 -1.47 -9.67 2.19
N MET A 38 -0.78 -9.94 3.28
CA MET A 38 -0.11 -11.21 3.49
C MET A 38 -1.00 -12.12 4.34
N ASP A 39 -1.22 -13.33 3.90
CA ASP A 39 -1.98 -14.34 4.65
C ASP A 39 -1.15 -14.96 5.80
N LYS A 40 -1.77 -15.84 6.57
CA LYS A 40 -1.10 -16.51 7.70
C LYS A 40 -0.02 -17.51 7.27
N THR A 41 -0.04 -17.94 6.03
CA THR A 41 0.94 -18.89 5.44
C THR A 41 2.11 -18.16 4.78
N GLY A 42 2.04 -16.82 4.75
CA GLY A 42 3.08 -15.95 4.20
C GLY A 42 2.95 -15.74 2.70
N HIS A 43 1.81 -16.01 2.09
CA HIS A 43 1.55 -15.65 0.71
C HIS A 43 0.98 -14.23 0.63
N TRP A 44 1.43 -13.50 -0.37
CA TRP A 44 0.82 -12.25 -0.74
C TRP A 44 -0.42 -12.52 -1.57
N VAL A 45 -1.54 -11.96 -1.14
CA VAL A 45 -2.84 -12.19 -1.79
C VAL A 45 -3.60 -10.88 -1.92
N PHE A 46 -4.50 -10.82 -2.89
CA PHE A 46 -5.35 -9.66 -3.13
C PHE A 46 -6.80 -10.04 -3.39
N GLY A 47 -7.68 -9.05 -3.23
CA GLY A 47 -9.10 -9.20 -3.48
C GLY A 47 -9.84 -10.06 -2.47
N ALA A 48 -11.14 -10.23 -2.69
CA ALA A 48 -12.02 -11.03 -1.84
C ALA A 48 -11.70 -12.53 -1.93
N ASP A 49 -11.37 -12.99 -3.11
CA ASP A 49 -11.05 -14.40 -3.41
C ASP A 49 -9.65 -14.82 -2.96
N GLN A 50 -8.87 -13.88 -2.41
CA GLN A 50 -7.49 -14.11 -1.96
C GLN A 50 -6.60 -14.71 -3.07
N THR A 51 -6.71 -14.13 -4.26
CA THR A 51 -5.85 -14.50 -5.39
C THR A 51 -4.39 -14.26 -5.01
N GLU A 52 -3.52 -15.23 -5.26
CA GLU A 52 -2.09 -15.09 -4.99
C GLU A 52 -1.45 -14.10 -5.95
N VAL A 53 -0.59 -13.25 -5.42
CA VAL A 53 0.25 -12.36 -6.22
C VAL A 53 1.30 -13.19 -6.94
N GLU A 54 1.52 -12.92 -8.22
CA GLU A 54 2.56 -13.56 -9.02
C GLU A 54 3.95 -13.36 -8.39
N ASP A 55 4.68 -14.45 -8.22
CA ASP A 55 6.04 -14.41 -7.69
C ASP A 55 6.94 -13.52 -8.57
N ASP A 56 7.79 -12.72 -7.90
CA ASP A 56 8.73 -11.78 -8.53
C ASP A 56 8.09 -10.63 -9.32
N SER A 57 6.76 -10.48 -9.29
CA SER A 57 6.10 -9.29 -9.83
C SER A 57 6.63 -8.01 -9.16
N LEU A 58 6.68 -6.94 -9.95
CA LEU A 58 7.21 -5.65 -9.52
C LEU A 58 6.09 -4.68 -9.22
N TRP A 59 6.26 -3.94 -8.15
CA TRP A 59 5.27 -3.00 -7.65
C TRP A 59 5.88 -1.63 -7.42
N ALA A 60 5.31 -0.61 -8.01
CA ALA A 60 5.67 0.78 -7.75
C ALA A 60 4.92 1.30 -6.53
N ILE A 61 5.64 1.83 -5.56
CA ILE A 61 5.07 2.45 -4.36
C ILE A 61 4.76 3.91 -4.64
N ASN A 62 3.51 4.33 -4.39
CA ASN A 62 3.18 5.74 -4.48
C ASN A 62 3.69 6.49 -3.23
N PRO A 63 4.71 7.36 -3.35
CA PRO A 63 5.33 8.03 -2.19
C PRO A 63 4.37 8.97 -1.44
N PHE A 64 3.30 9.46 -2.10
CA PHE A 64 2.32 10.37 -1.52
C PHE A 64 1.12 9.65 -0.88
N SER A 65 1.08 8.32 -0.93
CA SER A 65 -0.07 7.52 -0.48
C SER A 65 0.04 6.99 0.95
N PHE A 66 1.14 7.27 1.64
CA PHE A 66 1.31 6.78 3.00
C PHE A 66 0.28 7.40 3.93
N VAL A 67 -0.37 6.51 4.69
CA VAL A 67 -1.41 6.87 5.65
C VAL A 67 -1.12 6.26 7.01
N HIS A 68 -1.57 6.95 8.05
CA HIS A 68 -1.51 6.51 9.43
C HIS A 68 -2.83 6.82 10.14
N GLY A 69 -3.13 6.07 11.17
CA GLY A 69 -4.37 6.27 11.91
C GLY A 69 -4.77 5.07 12.73
N PHE A 70 -6.06 4.83 12.80
CA PHE A 70 -6.64 3.84 13.69
C PHE A 70 -7.82 3.13 13.03
N ILE A 71 -8.01 1.88 13.42
CA ILE A 71 -9.13 1.04 13.01
C ILE A 71 -9.71 0.33 14.23
N ALA A 72 -10.99 0.13 14.24
CA ALA A 72 -11.70 -0.65 15.27
C ALA A 72 -12.43 -1.82 14.62
N TRP A 73 -12.19 -3.02 15.12
CA TRP A 73 -12.75 -4.28 14.61
C TRP A 73 -13.70 -4.91 15.62
N GLY A 74 -14.84 -5.42 15.12
CA GLY A 74 -15.77 -6.26 15.89
C GLY A 74 -16.34 -7.35 14.98
N ASP A 75 -16.29 -8.61 15.46
CA ASP A 75 -16.85 -9.80 14.78
C ASP A 75 -16.45 -10.01 13.31
N GLY A 76 -15.24 -9.54 12.95
CA GLY A 76 -14.70 -9.64 11.59
C GLY A 76 -15.05 -8.46 10.68
N GLU A 77 -15.79 -7.48 11.19
CA GLU A 77 -16.18 -6.27 10.47
C GLU A 77 -15.43 -5.04 10.97
N VAL A 78 -15.24 -4.05 10.11
CA VAL A 78 -14.70 -2.74 10.46
C VAL A 78 -15.82 -1.93 11.08
N LEU A 79 -15.71 -1.62 12.36
CA LEU A 79 -16.67 -0.78 13.09
C LEU A 79 -16.33 0.71 13.02
N GLY A 80 -15.09 1.04 12.72
CA GLY A 80 -14.64 2.40 12.52
C GLY A 80 -13.21 2.44 11.97
N GLU A 81 -12.94 3.43 11.15
CA GLU A 81 -11.61 3.70 10.60
C GLU A 81 -11.36 5.22 10.60
N LYS A 82 -10.21 5.64 11.10
CA LYS A 82 -9.75 7.03 11.14
C LYS A 82 -8.35 7.10 10.60
N MET A 83 -8.22 7.40 9.32
CA MET A 83 -6.93 7.47 8.63
C MET A 83 -6.67 8.89 8.12
N ALA A 84 -5.43 9.30 8.16
CA ALA A 84 -4.93 10.55 7.59
C ALA A 84 -3.67 10.29 6.76
N SER A 85 -3.37 11.18 5.82
CA SER A 85 -2.05 11.20 5.18
C SER A 85 -0.95 11.42 6.23
N VAL A 86 0.20 10.81 6.06
CA VAL A 86 1.36 11.02 6.96
C VAL A 86 1.86 12.46 6.99
N SER A 87 1.44 13.29 6.02
CA SER A 87 1.70 14.75 6.03
C SER A 87 0.79 15.52 6.98
N GLN A 88 -0.20 14.87 7.59
CA GLN A 88 -1.14 15.45 8.54
C GLN A 88 -0.96 14.83 9.93
N PRO A 89 -1.37 15.49 11.00
CA PRO A 89 -1.39 14.90 12.34
C PRO A 89 -2.23 13.63 12.38
N LEU A 90 -1.92 12.72 13.31
CA LEU A 90 -2.77 11.58 13.63
C LEU A 90 -4.19 12.05 13.94
N PRO A 91 -5.23 11.37 13.42
CA PRO A 91 -6.61 11.68 13.74
C PRO A 91 -6.88 11.61 15.25
N ALA A 92 -7.67 12.55 15.76
CA ALA A 92 -8.13 12.52 17.14
C ALA A 92 -9.03 11.29 17.36
N LEU A 93 -8.85 10.62 18.48
CA LEU A 93 -9.66 9.47 18.88
C LEU A 93 -10.81 9.91 19.78
N ASP A 94 -11.97 9.43 19.46
CA ASP A 94 -13.15 9.40 20.34
C ASP A 94 -13.18 8.06 21.08
N GLU A 95 -14.22 7.85 21.85
CA GLU A 95 -14.50 6.55 22.44
C GLU A 95 -14.63 5.47 21.35
N ALA A 96 -14.02 4.33 21.58
CA ALA A 96 -14.07 3.23 20.62
C ALA A 96 -15.51 2.68 20.52
N PRO A 97 -15.94 2.18 19.34
CA PRO A 97 -17.23 1.53 19.22
C PRO A 97 -17.39 0.42 20.26
N PRO A 98 -18.55 0.33 20.95
CA PRO A 98 -18.76 -0.61 22.07
C PRO A 98 -18.50 -2.08 21.71
N GLN A 99 -18.69 -2.45 20.43
CA GLN A 99 -18.48 -3.81 19.93
C GLN A 99 -17.02 -4.07 19.52
N ALA A 100 -16.15 -3.05 19.61
CA ALA A 100 -14.75 -3.21 19.23
C ALA A 100 -14.00 -4.06 20.26
N LYS A 101 -13.51 -5.23 19.83
CA LYS A 101 -12.87 -6.22 20.72
C LYS A 101 -11.60 -5.71 21.41
N LYS A 102 -10.86 -4.81 20.73
CA LYS A 102 -9.59 -4.25 21.22
C LYS A 102 -9.59 -2.73 21.25
N GLY A 103 -10.74 -2.10 21.06
CA GLY A 103 -10.82 -0.66 20.89
C GLY A 103 -10.16 -0.19 19.59
N TRP A 104 -9.54 0.99 19.62
CA TRP A 104 -8.79 1.51 18.49
C TRP A 104 -7.40 0.88 18.41
N GLU A 105 -7.11 0.22 17.28
CA GLU A 105 -5.79 -0.33 16.96
C GLU A 105 -5.08 0.58 15.95
N SER A 106 -3.82 0.92 16.19
CA SER A 106 -3.06 1.75 15.25
C SER A 106 -2.85 1.00 13.93
N GLN A 107 -3.13 1.69 12.82
CA GLN A 107 -3.01 1.18 11.46
C GLN A 107 -2.12 2.10 10.61
N VAL A 108 -1.35 1.51 9.73
CA VAL A 108 -0.60 2.22 8.69
C VAL A 108 -0.90 1.59 7.34
N GLY A 109 -0.69 2.35 6.26
CA GLY A 109 -0.90 1.84 4.92
C GLY A 109 -0.27 2.68 3.84
N MET A 110 -0.35 2.17 2.62
CA MET A 110 0.12 2.83 1.41
C MET A 110 -0.54 2.20 0.18
N SER A 111 -0.44 2.87 -0.96
CA SER A 111 -0.90 2.36 -2.25
C SER A 111 0.28 1.97 -3.13
N LEU A 112 0.06 0.91 -3.91
CA LEU A 112 1.03 0.34 -4.83
C LEU A 112 0.36 0.11 -6.18
N LYS A 113 1.17 0.07 -7.23
CA LYS A 113 0.73 -0.31 -8.58
C LYS A 113 1.61 -1.44 -9.10
N CYS A 114 0.99 -2.53 -9.53
CA CYS A 114 1.70 -3.60 -10.22
C CYS A 114 2.21 -3.11 -11.58
N ILE A 115 3.50 -3.26 -11.84
CA ILE A 115 4.13 -2.77 -13.07
C ILE A 115 4.70 -3.88 -13.97
N SER A 116 4.63 -5.13 -13.51
CA SER A 116 5.04 -6.30 -14.30
C SER A 116 4.14 -7.50 -14.06
N GLY A 117 4.24 -8.52 -14.88
CA GLY A 117 3.46 -9.76 -14.76
C GLY A 117 2.02 -9.64 -15.26
N ASP A 118 1.21 -10.65 -14.94
CA ASP A 118 -0.17 -10.77 -15.41
C ASP A 118 -1.10 -9.70 -14.80
N ASP A 119 -0.79 -9.24 -13.59
CA ASP A 119 -1.54 -8.20 -12.88
C ASP A 119 -1.08 -6.77 -13.20
N LYS A 120 -0.27 -6.58 -14.24
CA LYS A 120 0.26 -5.27 -14.61
C LYS A 120 -0.84 -4.23 -14.80
N GLY A 121 -0.70 -3.10 -14.11
CA GLY A 121 -1.66 -2.00 -14.10
C GLY A 121 -2.61 -2.02 -12.92
N MET A 122 -2.70 -3.12 -12.17
CA MET A 122 -3.53 -3.20 -10.97
C MET A 122 -3.03 -2.25 -9.89
N GLU A 123 -3.96 -1.47 -9.33
CA GLU A 123 -3.71 -0.62 -8.16
C GLU A 123 -4.20 -1.33 -6.90
N ALA A 124 -3.35 -1.41 -5.92
CA ALA A 124 -3.63 -2.07 -4.66
C ALA A 124 -3.34 -1.16 -3.48
N ARG A 125 -4.09 -1.36 -2.39
CA ARG A 125 -3.86 -0.72 -1.10
C ARG A 125 -3.40 -1.78 -0.10
N TYR A 126 -2.27 -1.54 0.52
CA TYR A 126 -1.80 -2.33 1.66
C TYR A 126 -2.05 -1.56 2.95
N THR A 127 -2.75 -2.17 3.89
CA THR A 127 -2.93 -1.64 5.25
C THR A 127 -2.67 -2.72 6.27
N THR A 128 -2.16 -2.33 7.46
CA THR A 128 -1.82 -3.30 8.49
C THR A 128 -1.89 -2.72 9.90
N THR A 129 -2.36 -3.54 10.83
CA THR A 129 -2.28 -3.31 12.27
C THR A 129 -1.19 -4.16 12.94
N SER A 130 -0.68 -5.18 12.23
CA SER A 130 0.33 -6.10 12.77
C SER A 130 1.67 -5.40 13.05
N VAL A 131 2.35 -5.82 14.11
CA VAL A 131 3.66 -5.27 14.47
C VAL A 131 4.69 -5.47 13.34
N GLY A 132 4.74 -6.66 12.75
CA GLY A 132 5.65 -6.97 11.64
C GLY A 132 5.35 -6.12 10.40
N GLY A 133 4.07 -6.03 10.02
CA GLY A 133 3.65 -5.21 8.89
C GLY A 133 3.94 -3.71 9.09
N LYS A 134 3.67 -3.18 10.29
CA LYS A 134 4.00 -1.77 10.60
C LYS A 134 5.50 -1.48 10.50
N ARG A 135 6.34 -2.41 10.98
CA ARG A 135 7.81 -2.28 10.84
C ARG A 135 8.24 -2.27 9.38
N SER A 136 7.66 -3.13 8.55
CA SER A 136 7.98 -3.18 7.11
C SER A 136 7.60 -1.89 6.40
N VAL A 137 6.41 -1.34 6.68
CA VAL A 137 5.99 -0.02 6.15
C VAL A 137 6.92 1.09 6.65
N GLN A 138 7.31 1.06 7.93
CA GLN A 138 8.25 2.02 8.52
C GLN A 138 9.62 1.96 7.82
N THR A 139 10.18 0.76 7.62
CA THR A 139 11.47 0.58 6.93
C THR A 139 11.42 1.15 5.52
N LEU A 140 10.34 0.88 4.79
CA LEU A 140 10.14 1.41 3.45
C LEU A 140 9.99 2.95 3.47
N ALA A 141 9.22 3.49 4.41
CA ALA A 141 9.02 4.94 4.53
C ALA A 141 10.33 5.68 4.84
N VAL A 142 11.19 5.11 5.69
CA VAL A 142 12.53 5.68 5.97
C VAL A 142 13.38 5.67 4.71
N ALA A 143 13.44 4.54 4.00
CA ALA A 143 14.21 4.44 2.75
C ALA A 143 13.71 5.42 1.67
N LEU A 144 12.39 5.64 1.61
CA LEU A 144 11.79 6.66 0.73
C LEU A 144 12.20 8.09 1.13
N ALA A 145 12.19 8.41 2.41
CA ALA A 145 12.61 9.70 2.91
C ALA A 145 14.08 9.98 2.55
N ASP A 146 14.97 9.02 2.83
CA ASP A 146 16.39 9.11 2.48
C ASP A 146 16.59 9.28 0.96
N GLN A 147 15.80 8.59 0.14
CA GLN A 147 15.87 8.71 -1.30
C GLN A 147 15.40 10.07 -1.80
N VAL A 148 14.29 10.59 -1.28
CA VAL A 148 13.76 11.91 -1.66
C VAL A 148 14.74 13.03 -1.27
N GLU A 149 15.40 12.91 -0.13
CA GLU A 149 16.46 13.84 0.28
C GLU A 149 17.68 13.78 -0.65
N LYS A 150 18.02 12.60 -1.14
CA LYS A 150 19.14 12.36 -2.04
C LYS A 150 18.84 12.74 -3.50
N ASP A 151 17.69 12.35 -4.01
CA ASP A 151 17.27 12.57 -5.40
C ASP A 151 15.74 12.69 -5.52
N GLN A 152 15.25 13.92 -5.54
CA GLN A 152 13.82 14.22 -5.65
C GLN A 152 13.20 13.83 -7.01
N ASN A 153 14.02 13.56 -8.03
CA ASN A 153 13.52 13.21 -9.36
C ASN A 153 13.12 11.73 -9.44
N LYS A 154 13.58 10.90 -8.47
CA LYS A 154 13.29 9.46 -8.41
C LYS A 154 12.70 9.06 -7.07
N PRO A 155 11.49 9.54 -6.73
CA PRO A 155 10.88 9.30 -5.44
C PRO A 155 10.13 7.97 -5.35
N VAL A 156 9.95 7.24 -6.45
CA VAL A 156 9.13 6.03 -6.50
C VAL A 156 10.00 4.80 -6.31
N ALA A 157 9.77 4.06 -5.23
CA ALA A 157 10.39 2.77 -5.00
C ALA A 157 9.69 1.69 -5.84
N VAL A 158 10.46 0.96 -6.63
CA VAL A 158 10.02 -0.31 -7.24
C VAL A 158 10.42 -1.43 -6.30
N VAL A 159 9.46 -2.25 -5.89
CA VAL A 159 9.68 -3.32 -4.92
C VAL A 159 9.24 -4.67 -5.44
N ARG A 160 9.88 -5.74 -4.92
CA ARG A 160 9.31 -7.09 -4.92
C ARG A 160 8.63 -7.35 -3.58
N LEU A 161 7.51 -8.04 -3.63
CA LEU A 161 6.79 -8.46 -2.44
C LEU A 161 7.40 -9.77 -1.92
N LYS A 162 8.18 -9.67 -0.86
CA LYS A 162 8.85 -10.80 -0.22
C LYS A 162 8.28 -11.05 1.17
N LYS A 163 8.75 -12.11 1.81
CA LYS A 163 8.38 -12.49 3.18
C LYS A 163 9.61 -12.87 3.98
N ASP A 164 9.54 -12.57 5.26
CA ASP A 164 10.43 -13.12 6.28
C ASP A 164 9.58 -13.84 7.34
N HIS A 165 10.18 -14.51 8.29
CA HIS A 165 9.47 -15.17 9.36
C HIS A 165 10.31 -15.27 10.64
N TYR A 166 9.60 -15.39 11.75
CA TYR A 166 10.20 -15.70 13.04
C TYR A 166 9.38 -16.75 13.79
N ALA A 167 10.03 -17.47 14.71
CA ALA A 167 9.35 -18.41 15.57
C ALA A 167 8.79 -17.70 16.80
N HIS A 168 7.48 -17.81 17.02
CA HIS A 168 6.82 -17.31 18.22
C HIS A 168 6.50 -18.48 19.17
N LYS A 169 6.76 -18.31 20.48
CA LYS A 169 6.60 -19.38 21.47
C LYS A 169 5.20 -20.02 21.50
N SER A 170 4.14 -19.20 21.30
CA SER A 170 2.74 -19.64 21.40
C SER A 170 2.06 -19.83 20.04
N TYR A 171 2.54 -19.20 18.98
CA TYR A 171 1.86 -19.17 17.67
C TYR A 171 2.64 -19.87 16.56
N GLY A 172 3.80 -20.45 16.87
CA GLY A 172 4.64 -21.12 15.89
C GLY A 172 5.32 -20.14 14.94
N LYS A 173 5.35 -20.46 13.66
CA LYS A 173 5.97 -19.64 12.62
C LYS A 173 5.06 -18.47 12.24
N ILE A 174 5.55 -17.26 12.41
CA ILE A 174 4.84 -16.01 12.03
C ILE A 174 5.57 -15.39 10.87
N TYR A 175 4.84 -15.15 9.78
CA TYR A 175 5.35 -14.47 8.60
C TYR A 175 5.20 -12.96 8.72
N THR A 176 6.17 -12.25 8.19
CA THR A 176 6.19 -10.78 8.11
C THR A 176 6.41 -10.34 6.68
N PRO A 177 5.67 -9.32 6.20
CA PRO A 177 5.87 -8.77 4.87
C PRO A 177 7.25 -8.11 4.76
N VAL A 178 7.83 -8.19 3.57
CA VAL A 178 9.07 -7.48 3.21
C VAL A 178 8.85 -6.82 1.85
N PHE A 179 9.12 -5.52 1.79
CA PHE A 179 9.15 -4.74 0.56
C PHE A 179 10.61 -4.58 0.13
N GLU A 180 11.06 -5.49 -0.74
CA GLU A 180 12.44 -5.48 -1.24
C GLU A 180 12.59 -4.43 -2.34
N ILE A 181 13.27 -3.33 -2.05
CA ILE A 181 13.50 -2.26 -3.04
C ILE A 181 14.51 -2.75 -4.07
N VAL A 182 14.11 -2.75 -5.34
CA VAL A 182 14.96 -3.18 -6.46
C VAL A 182 15.43 -2.02 -7.31
N GLU A 183 14.65 -0.94 -7.38
CA GLU A 183 14.98 0.25 -8.18
C GLU A 183 14.25 1.50 -7.67
N TRP A 184 14.75 2.66 -8.08
CA TRP A 184 14.13 3.97 -7.87
C TRP A 184 13.82 4.64 -9.20
N ILE A 185 12.58 5.04 -9.42
CA ILE A 185 12.14 5.64 -10.68
C ILE A 185 11.46 7.00 -10.46
N SER A 186 11.30 7.76 -11.55
CA SER A 186 10.55 9.01 -11.50
C SER A 186 9.04 8.76 -11.41
N MET A 187 8.27 9.78 -11.01
CA MET A 187 6.81 9.73 -11.01
C MET A 187 6.19 9.51 -12.39
N ASP A 188 6.87 10.00 -13.44
CA ASP A 188 6.42 9.93 -14.83
C ASP A 188 7.05 8.76 -15.60
N ALA A 189 7.74 7.85 -14.90
CA ALA A 189 8.36 6.69 -15.53
C ALA A 189 7.29 5.72 -16.07
N ASP A 190 7.45 5.30 -17.31
CA ASP A 190 6.66 4.19 -17.84
C ASP A 190 7.18 2.85 -17.30
N ALA A 191 6.29 1.85 -17.21
CA ALA A 191 6.67 0.50 -16.77
C ALA A 191 7.74 -0.17 -17.64
N THR A 192 8.05 0.40 -18.81
CA THR A 192 9.12 -0.03 -19.73
C THR A 192 10.50 0.52 -19.33
N ASP A 193 10.55 1.54 -18.47
CA ASP A 193 11.79 2.19 -18.04
C ASP A 193 12.46 1.43 -16.88
N VAL A 194 11.78 0.45 -16.31
CA VAL A 194 12.30 -0.38 -15.20
C VAL A 194 13.30 -1.39 -15.78
N LYS A 195 14.57 -1.15 -15.51
CA LYS A 195 15.68 -2.05 -15.85
C LYS A 195 15.85 -3.09 -14.74
N VAL A 196 15.09 -4.16 -14.77
CA VAL A 196 15.38 -5.30 -13.90
C VAL A 196 16.52 -6.08 -14.54
N GLU A 197 17.72 -6.01 -13.97
CA GLU A 197 18.74 -7.02 -14.26
C GLU A 197 18.15 -8.36 -13.81
N ALA A 198 17.89 -9.22 -14.80
CA ALA A 198 17.53 -10.61 -14.53
C ALA A 198 18.69 -11.20 -13.70
N GLU A 199 18.40 -11.56 -12.45
CA GLU A 199 19.35 -12.26 -11.59
C GLU A 199 19.77 -13.54 -12.34
N ALA A 200 21.03 -13.59 -12.74
CA ALA A 200 21.57 -14.69 -13.51
C ALA A 200 21.33 -15.98 -12.74
N GLU A 201 20.54 -16.88 -13.30
CA GLU A 201 20.33 -18.23 -12.77
C GLU A 201 21.69 -18.85 -12.47
N GLN A 202 21.99 -19.04 -11.19
CA GLN A 202 23.17 -19.80 -10.81
C GLN A 202 23.02 -21.22 -11.35
N PRO A 203 23.99 -21.73 -12.15
CA PRO A 203 23.88 -23.06 -12.72
C PRO A 203 23.82 -24.10 -11.60
N LYS A 204 22.71 -24.84 -11.52
CA LYS A 204 22.52 -25.97 -10.60
C LYS A 204 23.70 -26.93 -10.75
N ARG A 205 24.59 -26.97 -9.75
CA ARG A 205 25.68 -27.94 -9.69
C ARG A 205 25.07 -29.37 -9.76
N ARG A 206 25.29 -30.06 -10.88
CA ARG A 206 25.01 -31.49 -11.01
C ARG A 206 25.82 -32.25 -9.96
N ARG A 207 25.11 -32.85 -8.98
CA ARG A 207 25.72 -33.87 -8.11
C ARG A 207 26.12 -35.04 -9.00
N ARG A 208 27.41 -35.32 -9.09
CA ARG A 208 27.94 -36.59 -9.63
C ARG A 208 27.58 -37.65 -8.59
N ALA A 209 26.84 -38.67 -9.07
CA ALA A 209 26.72 -39.95 -8.36
C ALA A 209 28.06 -40.69 -8.45
N THR A 210 28.53 -41.13 -7.31
CA THR A 210 29.56 -42.19 -7.16
C THR A 210 28.88 -43.41 -6.63
#